data_22b66c66e1ed5aa0d99cc59be0602a17
#
_entry.id   22b66c66e1ed5aa0d99cc59be0602a17
#
_cell.length_a   1.000
_cell.length_b   1.000
_cell.length_c   1.000
_cell.angle_alpha   90.00
_cell.angle_beta   90.00
_cell.angle_gamma   90.00
#
_symmetry.space_group_name_H-M   'P 1'
#
loop_
_entity.id
_entity.type
_entity.pdbx_description
1 polymer ?
#
loop_
_entity_poly.entity_id
_entity_poly.type
_entity_poly.pdbx_seq_one_letter_code
_entity_poly.pdbx_strand_id
1 'polypeptide(L)'
;MIDKASSYKSIDYDSNIKKTIPFYEDFHKETIEIIKCIKPVPVNWLDTGCGTGTLVEKAIYEFPVTEFSLCDPSIGMMEQAKNKLQKFNKRVQFFNSMETNEITDEYNEKFDVITAIQSHHYLSVLGRISATKKCYELLKNSGLYITFENTKPFTGEGIEIGKCHWSRFQINTGRDIKEVENHMARFDEEYFPITVEEHLELLRTTGFRVVELLWFSYMQSGYYCIK
;
A
#
# COMPACT_ATOMS: atom_id res chain seq x y z
N MET A 1 18.68 -10.05 -7.63
CA MET A 1 18.35 -8.74 -8.20
C MET A 1 17.88 -7.86 -7.05
N ILE A 2 18.33 -6.62 -6.98
CA ILE A 2 17.77 -5.62 -6.04
C ILE A 2 16.42 -5.23 -6.62
N ASP A 3 15.38 -5.41 -5.84
CA ASP A 3 14.04 -5.02 -6.24
C ASP A 3 13.95 -3.49 -6.20
N LYS A 4 13.79 -2.83 -7.34
CA LYS A 4 13.76 -1.36 -7.41
C LYS A 4 12.57 -0.74 -6.67
N ALA A 5 11.54 -1.54 -6.41
CA ALA A 5 10.31 -1.12 -5.75
C ALA A 5 10.35 -1.31 -4.21
N SER A 6 11.51 -1.65 -3.62
CA SER A 6 11.61 -1.86 -2.17
C SER A 6 12.92 -1.30 -1.61
N SER A 7 12.89 -0.86 -0.35
CA SER A 7 14.10 -0.46 0.39
C SER A 7 14.94 -1.66 0.84
N TYR A 8 14.42 -2.88 0.73
CA TYR A 8 15.05 -4.12 1.21
C TYR A 8 14.89 -5.26 0.22
N LYS A 9 15.78 -6.26 0.32
CA LYS A 9 15.54 -7.55 -0.31
C LYS A 9 14.27 -8.17 0.30
N SER A 10 13.49 -8.87 -0.50
CA SER A 10 12.21 -9.45 -0.07
C SER A 10 12.33 -10.34 1.17
N ILE A 11 13.46 -11.07 1.32
CA ILE A 11 13.70 -11.96 2.46
C ILE A 11 13.91 -11.21 3.80
N ASP A 12 14.42 -9.98 3.75
CA ASP A 12 14.72 -9.16 4.93
C ASP A 12 13.62 -8.11 5.20
N TYR A 13 12.62 -8.04 4.33
CA TYR A 13 11.62 -6.97 4.34
C TYR A 13 10.87 -6.88 5.66
N ASP A 14 10.22 -7.96 6.08
CA ASP A 14 9.35 -7.96 7.27
C ASP A 14 10.10 -7.62 8.57
N SER A 15 11.39 -7.97 8.66
CA SER A 15 12.21 -7.68 9.84
C SER A 15 12.67 -6.23 9.90
N ASN A 16 12.78 -5.55 8.75
CA ASN A 16 13.40 -4.23 8.66
C ASN A 16 12.42 -3.09 8.35
N ILE A 17 11.26 -3.40 7.74
CA ILE A 17 10.32 -2.35 7.33
C ILE A 17 9.84 -1.49 8.50
N LYS A 18 9.64 -2.07 9.68
CA LYS A 18 9.23 -1.37 10.91
C LYS A 18 10.26 -0.37 11.43
N LYS A 19 11.55 -0.56 11.08
CA LYS A 19 12.61 0.39 11.38
C LYS A 19 12.64 1.55 10.39
N THR A 20 11.99 1.40 9.25
CA THR A 20 11.96 2.39 8.16
C THR A 20 10.69 3.21 8.17
N ILE A 21 9.53 2.56 8.25
CA ILE A 21 8.22 3.19 8.19
C ILE A 21 7.64 3.32 9.60
N PRO A 22 7.47 4.56 10.11
CA PRO A 22 6.82 4.78 11.40
C PRO A 22 5.41 4.20 11.41
N PHE A 23 5.05 3.53 12.49
CA PHE A 23 3.70 2.97 12.69
C PHE A 23 3.24 1.98 11.62
N TYR A 24 4.17 1.29 10.95
CA TYR A 24 3.84 0.36 9.84
C TYR A 24 2.78 -0.69 10.22
N GLU A 25 2.83 -1.20 11.45
CA GLU A 25 1.84 -2.20 11.92
C GLU A 25 0.45 -1.59 12.13
N ASP A 26 0.40 -0.31 12.49
CA ASP A 26 -0.86 0.40 12.69
C ASP A 26 -1.58 0.64 11.36
N PHE A 27 -0.88 0.77 10.22
CA PHE A 27 -1.52 0.84 8.90
C PHE A 27 -2.39 -0.39 8.64
N HIS A 28 -1.89 -1.59 8.95
CA HIS A 28 -2.64 -2.83 8.79
C HIS A 28 -3.82 -2.91 9.77
N LYS A 29 -3.61 -2.48 11.01
CA LYS A 29 -4.65 -2.45 12.04
C LYS A 29 -5.77 -1.50 11.64
N GLU A 30 -5.44 -0.25 11.31
CA GLU A 30 -6.44 0.75 10.89
C GLU A 30 -7.17 0.33 9.62
N THR A 31 -6.46 -0.30 8.65
CA THR A 31 -7.08 -0.89 7.47
C THR A 31 -8.14 -1.93 7.84
N ILE A 32 -7.80 -2.87 8.71
CA ILE A 32 -8.73 -3.91 9.16
C ILE A 32 -9.93 -3.32 9.91
N GLU A 33 -9.69 -2.37 10.83
CA GLU A 33 -10.75 -1.77 11.65
C GLU A 33 -11.72 -0.93 10.80
N ILE A 34 -11.23 -0.14 9.84
CA ILE A 34 -12.12 0.64 8.97
C ILE A 34 -12.94 -0.27 8.04
N ILE A 35 -12.38 -1.40 7.59
CA ILE A 35 -13.12 -2.39 6.80
C ILE A 35 -14.25 -3.00 7.64
N LYS A 36 -14.01 -3.35 8.90
CA LYS A 36 -15.05 -3.85 9.81
C LYS A 36 -16.21 -2.85 9.97
N CYS A 37 -15.92 -1.55 10.00
CA CYS A 37 -16.93 -0.51 10.11
C CYS A 37 -17.79 -0.36 8.85
N ILE A 38 -17.16 -0.44 7.66
CA ILE A 38 -17.81 -0.09 6.39
C ILE A 38 -18.31 -1.34 5.66
N LYS A 39 -17.54 -2.42 5.71
CA LYS A 39 -17.76 -3.66 4.96
C LYS A 39 -17.46 -4.88 5.86
N PRO A 40 -18.26 -5.11 6.90
CA PRO A 40 -17.94 -6.11 7.94
C PRO A 40 -17.83 -7.54 7.43
N VAL A 41 -18.42 -7.85 6.29
CA VAL A 41 -18.37 -9.18 5.65
C VAL A 41 -18.05 -9.04 4.16
N PRO A 42 -16.82 -8.62 3.80
CA PRO A 42 -16.42 -8.58 2.39
C PRO A 42 -16.26 -10.01 1.88
N VAL A 43 -16.69 -10.26 0.62
CA VAL A 43 -16.55 -11.58 -0.01
C VAL A 43 -15.23 -11.66 -0.77
N ASN A 44 -14.93 -10.65 -1.59
CA ASN A 44 -13.72 -10.60 -2.41
C ASN A 44 -12.87 -9.38 -2.06
N TRP A 45 -11.62 -9.62 -1.69
CA TRP A 45 -10.64 -8.59 -1.36
C TRP A 45 -9.39 -8.73 -2.22
N LEU A 46 -9.03 -7.67 -2.94
CA LEU A 46 -7.77 -7.57 -3.67
C LEU A 46 -6.75 -6.77 -2.85
N ASP A 47 -5.57 -7.32 -2.62
CA ASP A 47 -4.41 -6.61 -2.09
C ASP A 47 -3.39 -6.42 -3.23
N THR A 48 -3.30 -5.20 -3.77
CA THR A 48 -2.41 -4.88 -4.89
C THR A 48 -1.16 -4.16 -4.38
N GLY A 49 0.02 -4.53 -4.93
CA GLY A 49 1.29 -4.20 -4.31
C GLY A 49 1.42 -4.83 -2.94
N CYS A 50 1.00 -6.11 -2.83
CA CYS A 50 0.83 -6.81 -1.55
C CYS A 50 2.15 -7.08 -0.79
N GLY A 51 3.30 -6.84 -1.42
CA GLY A 51 4.60 -7.15 -0.86
C GLY A 51 4.68 -8.60 -0.44
N THR A 52 5.07 -8.85 0.81
CA THR A 52 5.17 -10.19 1.40
C THR A 52 3.84 -10.75 1.92
N GLY A 53 2.70 -10.10 1.65
CA GLY A 53 1.36 -10.55 2.05
C GLY A 53 1.03 -10.35 3.54
N THR A 54 1.74 -9.49 4.25
CA THR A 54 1.59 -9.30 5.71
C THR A 54 0.23 -8.75 6.10
N LEU A 55 -0.39 -7.86 5.29
CA LEU A 55 -1.75 -7.39 5.55
C LEU A 55 -2.74 -8.55 5.50
N VAL A 56 -2.69 -9.35 4.42
CA VAL A 56 -3.59 -10.50 4.25
C VAL A 56 -3.38 -11.56 5.31
N GLU A 57 -2.13 -11.81 5.75
CA GLU A 57 -1.83 -12.74 6.85
C GLU A 57 -2.57 -12.35 8.14
N LYS A 58 -2.70 -11.05 8.43
CA LYS A 58 -3.47 -10.55 9.59
C LYS A 58 -4.98 -10.58 9.33
N ALA A 59 -5.41 -10.09 8.17
CA ALA A 59 -6.82 -9.92 7.82
C ALA A 59 -7.57 -11.25 7.71
N ILE A 60 -6.91 -12.33 7.29
CA ILE A 60 -7.56 -13.61 6.99
C ILE A 60 -8.19 -14.29 8.22
N TYR A 61 -7.74 -13.95 9.41
CA TYR A 61 -8.33 -14.42 10.67
C TYR A 61 -9.54 -13.58 11.08
N GLU A 62 -9.53 -12.29 10.73
CA GLU A 62 -10.58 -11.33 11.06
C GLU A 62 -11.79 -11.44 10.12
N PHE A 63 -11.56 -11.94 8.89
CA PHE A 63 -12.58 -12.08 7.85
C PHE A 63 -12.66 -13.54 7.34
N PRO A 64 -13.32 -14.44 8.09
CA PRO A 64 -13.24 -15.88 7.87
C PRO A 64 -13.89 -16.38 6.56
N VAL A 65 -14.78 -15.59 5.95
CA VAL A 65 -15.48 -15.94 4.70
C VAL A 65 -14.90 -15.24 3.47
N THR A 66 -13.91 -14.35 3.65
CA THR A 66 -13.33 -13.56 2.56
C THR A 66 -12.35 -14.39 1.73
N GLU A 67 -12.45 -14.26 0.42
CA GLU A 67 -11.47 -14.71 -0.56
C GLU A 67 -10.53 -13.55 -0.91
N PHE A 68 -9.24 -13.82 -0.86
CA PHE A 68 -8.19 -12.83 -1.09
C PHE A 68 -7.49 -13.09 -2.42
N SER A 69 -7.33 -12.02 -3.22
CA SER A 69 -6.49 -12.00 -4.41
C SER A 69 -5.30 -11.08 -4.16
N LEU A 70 -4.10 -11.51 -4.52
CA LEU A 70 -2.86 -10.75 -4.30
C LEU A 70 -2.08 -10.59 -5.60
N CYS A 71 -1.52 -9.40 -5.81
CA CYS A 71 -0.50 -9.15 -6.84
C CYS A 71 0.56 -8.17 -6.35
N ASP A 72 1.76 -8.32 -6.90
CA ASP A 72 2.90 -7.41 -6.69
C ASP A 72 3.82 -7.51 -7.90
N PRO A 73 4.44 -6.42 -8.40
CA PRO A 73 5.37 -6.47 -9.53
C PRO A 73 6.66 -7.22 -9.20
N SER A 74 7.00 -7.37 -7.92
CA SER A 74 8.18 -8.08 -7.44
C SER A 74 7.95 -9.58 -7.33
N ILE A 75 8.66 -10.36 -8.15
CA ILE A 75 8.65 -11.82 -8.07
C ILE A 75 9.10 -12.28 -6.66
N GLY A 76 10.14 -11.66 -6.10
CA GLY A 76 10.66 -12.04 -4.79
C GLY A 76 9.65 -11.76 -3.66
N MET A 77 8.89 -10.66 -3.73
CA MET A 77 7.80 -10.39 -2.78
C MET A 77 6.69 -11.42 -2.91
N MET A 78 6.27 -11.74 -4.14
CA MET A 78 5.24 -12.74 -4.40
C MET A 78 5.64 -14.15 -3.91
N GLU A 79 6.91 -14.53 -4.01
CA GLU A 79 7.41 -15.79 -3.46
C GLU A 79 7.29 -15.82 -1.93
N GLN A 80 7.67 -14.71 -1.24
CA GLN A 80 7.50 -14.61 0.21
C GLN A 80 6.01 -14.66 0.61
N ALA A 81 5.13 -13.96 -0.11
CA ALA A 81 3.69 -13.98 0.14
C ALA A 81 3.11 -15.40 -0.03
N LYS A 82 3.48 -16.10 -1.10
CA LYS A 82 3.05 -17.50 -1.34
C LYS A 82 3.48 -18.42 -0.21
N ASN A 83 4.73 -18.32 0.23
CA ASN A 83 5.24 -19.13 1.35
C ASN A 83 4.48 -18.82 2.65
N LYS A 84 4.30 -17.53 2.97
CA LYS A 84 3.62 -17.07 4.18
C LYS A 84 2.15 -17.51 4.25
N LEU A 85 1.45 -17.44 3.12
CA LEU A 85 0.02 -17.71 3.03
C LEU A 85 -0.33 -19.13 2.56
N GLN A 86 0.66 -20.02 2.41
CA GLN A 86 0.48 -21.38 1.88
C GLN A 86 -0.63 -22.17 2.57
N LYS A 87 -0.76 -22.04 3.90
CA LYS A 87 -1.79 -22.73 4.69
C LYS A 87 -3.22 -22.27 4.40
N PHE A 88 -3.39 -21.15 3.69
CA PHE A 88 -4.68 -20.55 3.34
C PHE A 88 -5.03 -20.67 1.85
N ASN A 89 -4.40 -21.57 1.13
CA ASN A 89 -4.50 -21.73 -0.34
C ASN A 89 -5.94 -21.91 -0.88
N LYS A 90 -6.91 -22.27 -0.03
CA LYS A 90 -8.33 -22.36 -0.41
C LYS A 90 -9.04 -21.00 -0.46
N ARG A 91 -8.46 -19.98 0.16
CA ARG A 91 -9.03 -18.62 0.25
C ARG A 91 -8.09 -17.54 -0.29
N VAL A 92 -6.92 -17.93 -0.76
CA VAL A 92 -5.90 -17.00 -1.27
C VAL A 92 -5.53 -17.38 -2.69
N GLN A 93 -5.76 -16.47 -3.62
CA GLN A 93 -5.37 -16.57 -5.01
C GLN A 93 -4.24 -15.57 -5.28
N PHE A 94 -3.24 -16.00 -6.01
CA PHE A 94 -2.15 -15.14 -6.47
C PHE A 94 -2.29 -14.89 -7.98
N PHE A 95 -2.32 -13.63 -8.38
CA PHE A 95 -2.16 -13.26 -9.77
C PHE A 95 -0.70 -13.46 -10.20
N ASN A 96 -0.41 -13.29 -11.48
CA ASN A 96 0.97 -13.21 -11.93
C ASN A 96 1.65 -11.97 -11.30
N SER A 97 2.99 -11.96 -11.31
CA SER A 97 3.73 -10.75 -10.92
C SER A 97 3.42 -9.65 -11.93
N MET A 98 2.74 -8.58 -11.45
CA MET A 98 2.21 -7.49 -12.29
C MET A 98 1.98 -6.22 -11.48
N GLU A 99 1.98 -5.08 -12.16
CA GLU A 99 1.50 -3.82 -11.61
C GLU A 99 -0.03 -3.77 -11.56
N THR A 100 -0.59 -2.90 -10.71
CA THR A 100 -2.04 -2.73 -10.54
C THR A 100 -2.79 -2.44 -11.85
N ASN A 101 -2.21 -1.60 -12.71
CA ASN A 101 -2.80 -1.19 -13.99
C ASN A 101 -2.76 -2.29 -15.07
N GLU A 102 -2.03 -3.38 -14.85
CA GLU A 102 -1.96 -4.55 -15.74
C GLU A 102 -3.06 -5.58 -15.45
N ILE A 103 -3.81 -5.42 -14.34
CA ILE A 103 -4.93 -6.33 -14.02
C ILE A 103 -5.99 -6.20 -15.10
N THR A 104 -6.41 -7.35 -15.67
CA THR A 104 -7.31 -7.40 -16.83
C THR A 104 -8.73 -6.97 -16.47
N ASP A 105 -9.48 -6.47 -17.47
CA ASP A 105 -10.85 -5.96 -17.31
C ASP A 105 -11.88 -7.05 -16.97
N GLU A 106 -11.52 -8.33 -17.10
CA GLU A 106 -12.35 -9.44 -16.63
C GLU A 106 -12.63 -9.41 -15.12
N TYR A 107 -11.80 -8.70 -14.36
CA TYR A 107 -11.95 -8.49 -12.91
C TYR A 107 -12.71 -7.21 -12.55
N ASN A 108 -13.20 -6.43 -13.52
CA ASN A 108 -13.99 -5.23 -13.25
C ASN A 108 -15.23 -5.57 -12.43
N GLU A 109 -15.50 -4.75 -11.42
CA GLU A 109 -16.63 -4.91 -10.48
C GLU A 109 -16.66 -6.27 -9.74
N LYS A 110 -15.51 -6.87 -9.45
CA LYS A 110 -15.42 -8.15 -8.73
C LYS A 110 -15.09 -8.01 -7.25
N PHE A 111 -14.47 -6.91 -6.81
CA PHE A 111 -13.96 -6.78 -5.45
C PHE A 111 -14.86 -5.91 -4.57
N ASP A 112 -15.10 -6.36 -3.35
CA ASP A 112 -15.76 -5.59 -2.29
C ASP A 112 -14.79 -4.62 -1.62
N VAL A 113 -13.52 -5.04 -1.50
CA VAL A 113 -12.42 -4.29 -0.92
C VAL A 113 -11.20 -4.37 -1.82
N ILE A 114 -10.51 -3.25 -2.00
CA ILE A 114 -9.17 -3.19 -2.59
C ILE A 114 -8.25 -2.42 -1.65
N THR A 115 -7.08 -2.98 -1.38
CA THR A 115 -6.01 -2.33 -0.62
C THR A 115 -4.76 -2.12 -1.46
N ALA A 116 -4.08 -0.98 -1.26
CA ALA A 116 -2.77 -0.66 -1.83
C ALA A 116 -1.93 0.03 -0.74
N ILE A 117 -1.14 -0.75 -0.01
CA ILE A 117 -0.43 -0.26 1.16
C ILE A 117 1.06 -0.10 0.84
N GLN A 118 1.55 1.14 0.88
CA GLN A 118 2.95 1.51 0.60
C GLN A 118 3.43 1.03 -0.79
N SER A 119 2.59 1.21 -1.81
CA SER A 119 2.86 0.67 -3.15
C SER A 119 2.80 1.69 -4.28
N HIS A 120 1.78 2.52 -4.37
CA HIS A 120 1.57 3.39 -5.54
C HIS A 120 2.50 4.62 -5.58
N HIS A 121 3.18 4.98 -4.49
CA HIS A 121 4.18 6.06 -4.51
C HIS A 121 5.46 5.71 -5.30
N TYR A 122 5.67 4.45 -5.66
CA TYR A 122 6.74 4.04 -6.58
C TYR A 122 6.41 4.30 -8.04
N LEU A 123 5.14 4.53 -8.38
CA LEU A 123 4.68 4.76 -9.74
C LEU A 123 4.93 6.22 -10.16
N SER A 124 5.21 6.43 -11.44
CA SER A 124 5.17 7.76 -12.03
C SER A 124 3.79 8.41 -11.84
N VAL A 125 3.67 9.71 -12.07
CA VAL A 125 2.38 10.42 -11.96
C VAL A 125 1.29 9.76 -12.81
N LEU A 126 1.59 9.45 -14.09
CA LEU A 126 0.63 8.78 -14.99
C LEU A 126 0.35 7.34 -14.56
N GLY A 127 1.37 6.61 -14.09
CA GLY A 127 1.22 5.26 -13.56
C GLY A 127 0.31 5.22 -12.32
N ARG A 128 0.48 6.18 -11.40
CA ARG A 128 -0.38 6.29 -10.21
C ARG A 128 -1.83 6.61 -10.59
N ILE A 129 -2.05 7.55 -11.52
CA ILE A 129 -3.40 7.85 -12.03
C ILE A 129 -4.04 6.60 -12.63
N SER A 130 -3.30 5.87 -13.47
CA SER A 130 -3.77 4.63 -14.09
C SER A 130 -4.08 3.53 -13.07
N ALA A 131 -3.19 3.31 -12.09
CA ALA A 131 -3.38 2.33 -11.03
C ALA A 131 -4.59 2.66 -10.13
N THR A 132 -4.76 3.94 -9.75
CA THR A 132 -5.90 4.39 -8.95
C THR A 132 -7.22 4.20 -9.72
N LYS A 133 -7.23 4.56 -11.01
CA LYS A 133 -8.39 4.34 -11.90
C LYS A 133 -8.71 2.84 -12.03
N LYS A 134 -7.70 1.99 -12.20
CA LYS A 134 -7.89 0.54 -12.25
C LYS A 134 -8.50 0.01 -10.94
N CYS A 135 -8.02 0.44 -9.77
CA CYS A 135 -8.66 0.08 -8.50
C CYS A 135 -10.14 0.47 -8.47
N TYR A 136 -10.50 1.66 -8.96
CA TYR A 136 -11.89 2.09 -9.05
C TYR A 136 -12.73 1.17 -9.96
N GLU A 137 -12.20 0.81 -11.15
CA GLU A 137 -12.90 -0.06 -12.12
C GLU A 137 -13.12 -1.48 -11.57
N LEU A 138 -12.13 -2.03 -10.87
CA LEU A 138 -12.17 -3.36 -10.28
C LEU A 138 -13.15 -3.47 -9.09
N LEU A 139 -13.44 -2.37 -8.41
CA LEU A 139 -14.39 -2.33 -7.30
C LEU A 139 -15.83 -2.49 -7.76
N LYS A 140 -16.60 -3.27 -7.02
CA LYS A 140 -18.07 -3.27 -7.08
C LYS A 140 -18.64 -1.91 -6.71
N ASN A 141 -19.89 -1.64 -7.09
CA ASN A 141 -20.65 -0.50 -6.57
C ASN A 141 -20.66 -0.53 -5.03
N SER A 142 -20.42 0.61 -4.38
CA SER A 142 -20.23 0.72 -2.94
C SER A 142 -19.04 -0.10 -2.39
N GLY A 143 -18.08 -0.48 -3.23
CA GLY A 143 -16.82 -1.10 -2.83
C GLY A 143 -15.90 -0.11 -2.15
N LEU A 144 -15.01 -0.62 -1.32
CA LEU A 144 -14.09 0.14 -0.47
C LEU A 144 -12.65 0.07 -1.00
N TYR A 145 -12.03 1.21 -1.25
CA TYR A 145 -10.60 1.33 -1.55
C TYR A 145 -9.88 1.93 -0.36
N ILE A 146 -8.75 1.34 0.03
CA ILE A 146 -7.88 1.87 1.09
C ILE A 146 -6.45 1.90 0.57
N THR A 147 -5.77 3.03 0.74
CA THR A 147 -4.36 3.17 0.41
C THR A 147 -3.60 3.89 1.50
N PHE A 148 -2.37 3.47 1.75
CA PHE A 148 -1.39 4.16 2.60
C PHE A 148 -0.13 4.41 1.77
N GLU A 149 0.32 5.66 1.73
CA GLU A 149 1.38 6.10 0.84
C GLU A 149 2.41 6.99 1.54
N ASN A 150 3.62 7.03 1.02
CA ASN A 150 4.54 8.11 1.34
C ASN A 150 3.97 9.42 0.79
N THR A 151 4.02 10.47 1.60
CA THR A 151 3.38 11.77 1.34
C THR A 151 4.40 12.88 1.36
N LYS A 152 4.27 13.78 0.39
CA LYS A 152 5.15 14.95 0.24
C LYS A 152 4.61 16.11 1.09
N PRO A 153 5.42 16.75 1.91
CA PRO A 153 5.06 18.03 2.54
C PRO A 153 4.83 19.13 1.50
N PHE A 154 4.03 20.15 1.87
CA PHE A 154 3.56 21.19 0.95
C PHE A 154 4.65 22.19 0.49
N THR A 155 5.73 22.35 1.25
CA THR A 155 6.80 23.33 0.98
C THR A 155 8.17 22.67 0.92
N GLY A 156 9.11 23.29 0.23
CA GLY A 156 10.49 22.81 0.20
C GLY A 156 11.11 22.72 1.59
N GLU A 157 10.89 23.71 2.45
CA GLU A 157 11.34 23.67 3.85
C GLU A 157 10.67 22.54 4.63
N GLY A 158 9.37 22.32 4.41
CA GLY A 158 8.62 21.21 4.99
C GLY A 158 9.17 19.84 4.57
N ILE A 159 9.63 19.70 3.33
CA ILE A 159 10.27 18.46 2.85
C ILE A 159 11.56 18.20 3.63
N GLU A 160 12.43 19.20 3.80
CA GLU A 160 13.68 19.04 4.53
C GLU A 160 13.44 18.72 6.01
N ILE A 161 12.47 19.39 6.65
CA ILE A 161 12.06 19.09 8.03
C ILE A 161 11.49 17.67 8.13
N GLY A 162 10.61 17.28 7.21
CA GLY A 162 10.01 15.95 7.15
C GLY A 162 11.04 14.84 6.98
N LYS A 163 11.97 15.00 6.04
CA LYS A 163 13.11 14.10 5.84
C LYS A 163 13.98 13.98 7.10
N CYS A 164 14.32 15.09 7.73
CA CYS A 164 15.08 15.11 8.97
C CYS A 164 14.35 14.36 10.09
N HIS A 165 13.05 14.62 10.28
CA HIS A 165 12.22 13.96 11.28
C HIS A 165 12.13 12.43 11.04
N TRP A 166 11.90 12.02 9.79
CA TRP A 166 11.83 10.60 9.43
C TRP A 166 13.18 9.90 9.55
N SER A 167 14.29 10.57 9.18
CA SER A 167 15.65 10.05 9.39
C SER A 167 15.94 9.80 10.87
N ARG A 168 15.56 10.71 11.75
CA ARG A 168 15.72 10.54 13.21
C ARG A 168 14.95 9.34 13.73
N PHE A 169 13.73 9.11 13.25
CA PHE A 169 12.98 7.88 13.59
C PHE A 169 13.78 6.64 13.21
N GLN A 170 14.28 6.56 11.98
CA GLN A 170 15.01 5.40 11.47
C GLN A 170 16.30 5.13 12.26
N ILE A 171 17.05 6.19 12.59
CA ILE A 171 18.26 6.08 13.43
C ILE A 171 17.89 5.58 14.83
N ASN A 172 16.84 6.13 15.44
CA ASN A 172 16.40 5.76 16.78
C ASN A 172 15.88 4.32 16.85
N THR A 173 15.39 3.75 15.73
CA THR A 173 14.99 2.35 15.62
C THR A 173 16.12 1.41 15.24
N GLY A 174 17.36 1.93 15.19
CA GLY A 174 18.60 1.14 15.04
C GLY A 174 19.01 0.88 13.58
N ARG A 175 18.57 1.71 12.61
CA ARG A 175 19.15 1.69 11.27
C ARG A 175 20.49 2.40 11.23
N ASP A 176 21.40 1.90 10.42
CA ASP A 176 22.67 2.54 10.14
C ASP A 176 22.49 3.91 9.47
N ILE A 177 23.28 4.90 9.84
CA ILE A 177 23.18 6.28 9.33
C ILE A 177 23.31 6.31 7.81
N LYS A 178 24.24 5.56 7.22
CA LYS A 178 24.46 5.52 5.78
C LYS A 178 23.29 4.88 5.04
N GLU A 179 22.64 3.87 5.63
CA GLU A 179 21.41 3.29 5.08
C GLU A 179 20.26 4.29 5.10
N VAL A 180 20.17 5.11 6.16
CA VAL A 180 19.15 6.16 6.27
C VAL A 180 19.38 7.25 5.23
N GLU A 181 20.62 7.72 5.06
CA GLU A 181 21.00 8.70 4.02
C GLU A 181 20.65 8.16 2.62
N ASN A 182 21.00 6.93 2.31
CA ASN A 182 20.67 6.28 1.04
C ASN A 182 19.14 6.18 0.85
N HIS A 183 18.38 5.88 1.90
CA HIS A 183 16.92 5.84 1.83
C HIS A 183 16.31 7.21 1.54
N MET A 184 16.80 8.27 2.20
CA MET A 184 16.32 9.63 1.96
C MET A 184 16.69 10.17 0.57
N ALA A 185 17.82 9.74 0.01
CA ALA A 185 18.24 10.11 -1.33
C ALA A 185 17.34 9.55 -2.44
N ARG A 186 16.54 8.52 -2.15
CA ARG A 186 15.58 7.93 -3.11
C ARG A 186 14.32 8.78 -3.30
N PHE A 187 14.08 9.80 -2.45
CA PHE A 187 12.94 10.70 -2.51
C PHE A 187 12.95 11.53 -3.80
N ASP A 188 11.86 11.50 -4.56
CA ASP A 188 11.69 12.09 -5.91
C ASP A 188 12.63 11.48 -6.99
N GLU A 189 13.39 10.41 -6.66
CA GLU A 189 14.28 9.70 -7.59
C GLU A 189 13.77 8.28 -7.91
N GLU A 190 13.37 7.53 -6.87
CA GLU A 190 12.89 6.15 -7.01
C GLU A 190 11.45 5.98 -6.47
N TYR A 191 11.00 6.85 -5.60
CA TYR A 191 9.61 6.98 -5.20
C TYR A 191 9.18 8.44 -5.26
N PHE A 192 7.97 8.68 -5.70
CA PHE A 192 7.45 9.98 -6.12
C PHE A 192 6.24 10.37 -5.28
N PRO A 193 6.41 10.74 -3.99
CA PRO A 193 5.28 11.09 -3.14
C PRO A 193 4.62 12.38 -3.63
N ILE A 194 3.31 12.45 -3.45
CA ILE A 194 2.51 13.65 -3.69
C ILE A 194 1.96 14.16 -2.35
N THR A 195 1.47 15.39 -2.33
CA THR A 195 0.90 16.00 -1.13
C THR A 195 -0.44 15.34 -0.75
N VAL A 196 -0.90 15.57 0.49
CA VAL A 196 -2.24 15.12 0.94
C VAL A 196 -3.33 15.69 0.02
N GLU A 197 -3.22 16.97 -0.37
CA GLU A 197 -4.20 17.62 -1.26
C GLU A 197 -4.25 16.95 -2.64
N GLU A 198 -3.08 16.67 -3.23
CA GLU A 198 -2.98 15.98 -4.51
C GLU A 198 -3.53 14.54 -4.43
N HIS A 199 -3.32 13.83 -3.32
CA HIS A 199 -3.93 12.53 -3.09
C HIS A 199 -5.46 12.62 -3.05
N LEU A 200 -6.01 13.54 -2.25
CA LEU A 200 -7.45 13.74 -2.15
C LEU A 200 -8.07 14.14 -3.49
N GLU A 201 -7.40 15.01 -4.24
CA GLU A 201 -7.85 15.43 -5.57
C GLU A 201 -7.82 14.26 -6.58
N LEU A 202 -6.72 13.48 -6.62
CA LEU A 202 -6.63 12.28 -7.45
C LEU A 202 -7.79 11.31 -7.19
N LEU A 203 -8.08 11.05 -5.92
CA LEU A 203 -9.14 10.12 -5.52
C LEU A 203 -10.54 10.64 -5.91
N ARG A 204 -10.81 11.95 -5.70
CA ARG A 204 -12.08 12.59 -6.11
C ARG A 204 -12.25 12.59 -7.62
N THR A 205 -11.22 12.98 -8.36
CA THR A 205 -11.26 13.05 -9.83
C THR A 205 -11.34 11.67 -10.48
N THR A 206 -10.89 10.61 -9.79
CA THR A 206 -11.08 9.22 -10.22
C THR A 206 -12.57 8.81 -10.18
N GLY A 207 -13.40 9.45 -9.34
CA GLY A 207 -14.83 9.22 -9.28
C GLY A 207 -15.33 8.58 -7.98
N PHE A 208 -14.49 8.43 -6.96
CA PHE A 208 -14.92 7.94 -5.65
C PHE A 208 -15.93 8.91 -5.02
N ARG A 209 -17.06 8.37 -4.53
CA ARG A 209 -18.15 9.15 -3.91
C ARG A 209 -17.77 9.65 -2.51
N VAL A 210 -17.04 8.84 -1.75
CA VAL A 210 -16.49 9.18 -0.43
C VAL A 210 -14.98 9.14 -0.54
N VAL A 211 -14.30 10.18 -0.09
CA VAL A 211 -12.84 10.30 -0.07
C VAL A 211 -12.44 10.97 1.22
N GLU A 212 -11.84 10.22 2.13
CA GLU A 212 -11.48 10.68 3.46
C GLU A 212 -10.03 10.37 3.83
N LEU A 213 -9.42 11.25 4.60
CA LEU A 213 -8.14 11.00 5.24
C LEU A 213 -8.36 10.07 6.44
N LEU A 214 -7.70 8.92 6.45
CA LEU A 214 -7.75 7.95 7.53
C LEU A 214 -6.61 8.13 8.54
N TRP A 215 -5.43 8.46 8.03
CA TRP A 215 -4.19 8.51 8.82
C TRP A 215 -3.24 9.59 8.32
N PHE A 216 -2.51 10.20 9.24
CA PHE A 216 -1.33 11.00 8.88
C PHE A 216 -0.30 10.94 10.01
N SER A 217 0.93 10.59 9.69
CA SER A 217 2.06 10.69 10.61
C SER A 217 3.39 10.72 9.84
N TYR A 218 4.32 11.52 10.30
CA TYR A 218 5.60 11.77 9.61
C TYR A 218 5.38 12.22 8.15
N MET A 219 5.87 11.39 7.20
CA MET A 219 5.67 11.57 5.77
C MET A 219 4.85 10.40 5.19
N GLN A 220 3.87 9.90 5.91
CA GLN A 220 2.94 8.85 5.49
C GLN A 220 1.50 9.29 5.73
N SER A 221 0.63 8.99 4.77
CA SER A 221 -0.80 9.21 4.89
C SER A 221 -1.60 8.00 4.42
N GLY A 222 -2.76 7.80 5.01
CA GLY A 222 -3.72 6.77 4.65
C GLY A 222 -5.06 7.37 4.30
N TYR A 223 -5.74 6.76 3.32
CA TYR A 223 -7.04 7.21 2.82
C TYR A 223 -7.99 6.03 2.69
N TYR A 224 -9.29 6.28 2.89
CA TYR A 224 -10.32 5.34 2.49
C TYR A 224 -11.32 6.01 1.56
N CYS A 225 -11.81 5.24 0.58
CA CYS A 225 -12.68 5.73 -0.47
C CYS A 225 -13.80 4.73 -0.74
N ILE A 226 -15.00 5.22 -1.03
CA ILE A 226 -16.15 4.39 -1.43
C ILE A 226 -16.55 4.76 -2.87
N LYS A 227 -16.62 3.74 -3.73
CA LYS A 227 -17.14 3.85 -5.11
C LYS A 227 -18.63 4.17 -5.15
#